data_8178d2f03f2d734919649e1a03f3d9d5
#
_entry.id   8178d2f03f2d734919649e1a03f3d9d5
#
_cell.length_a   1.000
_cell.length_b   1.000
_cell.length_c   1.000
_cell.angle_alpha   90.00
_cell.angle_beta   90.00
_cell.angle_gamma   90.00
#
_symmetry.space_group_name_H-M   'P 1'
#
loop_
_entity.id
_entity.type
_entity.pdbx_description
1 polymer ?
#
loop_
_entity_poly.entity_id
_entity_poly.type
_entity_poly.pdbx_seq_one_letter_code
_entity_poly.pdbx_strand_id
1 'polypeptide(L)' 'KPSECIVFEDAQAGVEAAKAGNMKAIGIGDRETLYLADKVIPNFIGIKANELLLF' A
#
# COMPACT_ATOMS: atom_id res chain seq x y z
N LYS A 1 -15.07 -7.81 0.48
CA LYS A 1 -15.34 -6.45 -0.02
C LYS A 1 -14.04 -5.73 -0.34
N PRO A 2 -14.02 -4.86 -1.35
CA PRO A 2 -12.80 -4.11 -1.67
C PRO A 2 -12.23 -3.33 -0.49
N SER A 3 -13.06 -2.73 0.34
CA SER A 3 -12.61 -1.97 1.50
C SER A 3 -11.90 -2.83 2.54
N GLU A 4 -12.02 -4.14 2.47
CA GLU A 4 -11.37 -5.08 3.37
C GLU A 4 -10.08 -5.65 2.77
N CYS A 5 -9.76 -5.27 1.52
CA CYS A 5 -8.58 -5.77 0.84
C CYS A 5 -7.43 -4.78 0.96
N ILE A 6 -6.23 -5.31 1.08
CA ILE A 6 -5.00 -4.51 1.11
C ILE A 6 -4.12 -4.99 -0.03
N VAL A 7 -3.70 -4.05 -0.86
CA VAL A 7 -2.85 -4.35 -2.01
C VAL A 7 -1.45 -3.80 -1.74
N PHE A 8 -0.43 -4.61 -1.99
CA PHE A 8 0.97 -4.19 -1.89
C PHE A 8 1.48 -3.93 -3.29
N GLU A 9 1.96 -2.71 -3.53
CA GLU A 9 2.40 -2.32 -4.86
C GLU A 9 3.68 -1.50 -4.81
N ASP A 10 4.57 -1.76 -5.76
CA ASP A 10 5.81 -1.01 -5.91
C ASP A 10 5.75 0.03 -7.03
N ALA A 11 4.65 0.07 -7.77
CA ALA A 11 4.47 1.01 -8.88
C ALA A 11 3.24 1.88 -8.65
N GLN A 12 3.35 3.14 -9.02
CA GLN A 12 2.25 4.09 -8.87
C GLN A 12 1.00 3.65 -9.61
N ALA A 13 1.14 3.05 -10.80
CA ALA A 13 0.00 2.57 -11.56
C ALA A 13 -0.81 1.53 -10.79
N GLY A 14 -0.13 0.64 -10.07
CA GLY A 14 -0.81 -0.36 -9.24
C GLY A 14 -1.52 0.28 -8.04
N VAL A 15 -0.90 1.28 -7.42
CA VAL A 15 -1.52 2.02 -6.32
C VAL A 15 -2.78 2.73 -6.82
N GLU A 16 -2.72 3.37 -7.98
CA GLU A 16 -3.88 4.05 -8.55
C GLU A 16 -5.01 3.07 -8.85
N ALA A 17 -4.68 1.90 -9.38
CA ALA A 17 -5.68 0.87 -9.67
C ALA A 17 -6.35 0.38 -8.38
N ALA A 18 -5.57 0.18 -7.33
CA ALA A 18 -6.12 -0.25 -6.03
C ALA A 18 -7.06 0.81 -5.46
N LYS A 19 -6.67 2.07 -5.51
CA LYS A 19 -7.49 3.15 -4.99
C LYS A 19 -8.77 3.32 -5.82
N ALA A 20 -8.68 3.15 -7.13
CA ALA A 20 -9.86 3.21 -8.00
C ALA A 20 -10.84 2.09 -7.67
N GLY A 21 -10.35 0.95 -7.16
CA GLY A 21 -11.19 -0.16 -6.71
C GLY A 21 -11.63 -0.06 -5.26
N ASN A 22 -11.36 1.06 -4.59
CA ASN A 22 -11.69 1.30 -3.18
C ASN A 22 -10.97 0.34 -2.22
N MET A 23 -9.81 -0.16 -2.63
CA MET A 23 -8.98 -1.00 -1.78
C MET A 23 -7.92 -0.16 -1.09
N LYS A 24 -7.44 -0.63 0.05
CA LYS A 24 -6.29 0.00 0.69
C LYS A 24 -5.03 -0.41 -0.05
N ALA A 25 -4.11 0.53 -0.21
CA ALA A 25 -2.86 0.28 -0.90
C ALA A 25 -1.68 0.60 -0.01
N ILE A 26 -0.75 -0.34 0.09
CA ILE A 26 0.53 -0.13 0.75
C ILE A 26 1.59 -0.07 -0.34
N GLY A 27 2.19 1.10 -0.49
CA GLY A 27 3.27 1.28 -1.45
C GLY A 27 4.58 0.78 -0.87
N ILE A 28 5.36 0.11 -1.70
CA ILE A 28 6.67 -0.40 -1.32
C ILE A 28 7.70 0.36 -2.13
N GLY A 29 8.45 1.24 -1.47
CA GLY A 29 9.46 2.04 -2.14
C GLY A 29 9.45 3.49 -1.68
N ASP A 30 9.30 4.40 -2.63
CA ASP A 30 9.47 5.83 -2.41
C ASP A 30 8.12 6.53 -2.23
N ARG A 31 7.95 7.20 -1.10
CA ARG A 31 6.73 7.95 -0.80
C ARG A 31 6.45 9.03 -1.85
N GLU A 32 7.47 9.65 -2.38
CA GLU A 32 7.27 10.70 -3.38
C GLU A 32 6.66 10.14 -4.68
N THR A 33 7.02 8.90 -5.03
CA THR A 33 6.47 8.21 -6.18
C THR A 33 5.10 7.63 -5.88
N LEU A 34 4.93 7.07 -4.67
CA LEU A 34 3.74 6.31 -4.30
C LEU A 34 2.81 7.12 -3.40
N TYR A 35 2.67 8.40 -3.71
CA TYR A 35 1.97 9.34 -2.84
C TYR A 35 0.47 9.05 -2.65
N LEU A 36 -0.14 8.30 -3.55
CA LEU A 36 -1.56 7.93 -3.43
C LEU A 36 -1.79 6.73 -2.53
N ALA A 37 -0.72 6.01 -2.15
CA ALA A 37 -0.86 4.87 -1.25
C ALA A 37 -1.30 5.34 0.13
N ASP A 38 -2.07 4.52 0.81
CA ASP A 38 -2.50 4.81 2.18
C ASP A 38 -1.32 4.76 3.14
N LYS A 39 -0.34 3.93 2.83
CA LYS A 39 0.89 3.82 3.60
C LYS A 39 2.03 3.46 2.66
N VAL A 40 3.22 3.96 2.93
CA VAL A 40 4.40 3.62 2.15
C VAL A 40 5.46 3.05 3.08
N ILE A 41 6.04 1.92 2.70
CA ILE A 41 7.13 1.28 3.43
C ILE A 41 8.31 1.12 2.47
N PRO A 42 9.56 1.19 2.98
CA PRO A 42 10.72 1.10 2.08
C PRO A 42 10.94 -0.29 1.51
N ASN A 43 10.59 -1.32 2.28
CA ASN A 43 10.68 -2.71 1.85
C ASN A 43 9.98 -3.57 2.88
N PHE A 44 9.99 -4.90 2.68
CA PHE A 44 9.37 -5.82 3.62
C PHE A 44 10.26 -6.20 4.80
N ILE A 45 11.54 -5.86 4.74
CA ILE A 45 12.49 -6.25 5.79
C ILE A 45 12.17 -5.48 7.08
N GLY A 46 11.99 -6.20 8.17
CA GLY A 46 11.69 -5.59 9.46
C GLY A 46 10.23 -5.26 9.70
N ILE A 47 9.38 -5.49 8.73
CA ILE A 47 7.93 -5.25 8.91
C ILE A 47 7.33 -6.42 9.69
N LYS A 48 6.57 -6.08 10.72
CA LYS A 48 5.83 -7.06 11.50
C LYS A 48 4.38 -7.04 11.07
N ALA A 49 3.74 -8.21 11.13
CA ALA A 49 2.35 -8.34 10.70
C ALA A 49 1.42 -7.37 11.44
N ASN A 50 1.63 -7.18 12.74
CA ASN A 50 0.77 -6.28 13.52
C ASN A 50 0.95 -4.81 13.12
N GLU A 51 2.07 -4.43 12.57
CA GLU A 51 2.27 -3.07 12.06
C GLU A 51 1.40 -2.82 10.84
N LEU A 52 1.22 -3.85 10.02
CA LEU A 52 0.34 -3.77 8.85
C LEU A 52 -1.13 -3.78 9.27
N LEU A 53 -1.45 -4.53 10.31
CA LEU A 53 -2.84 -4.64 10.78
C LEU A 53 -3.33 -3.34 11.45
N LEU A 54 -2.43 -2.55 11.98
CA LEU A 54 -2.78 -1.26 12.60
C LEU A 54 -2.99 -0.16 11.58
N PHE A 55 -2.77 -0.48 10.35
CA PHE A 55 -2.87 0.45 9.22
C PHE A 55 -4.35 0.83 8.85
#